data_7d09787b510a12ec507f64ec3a5de435
#
_entry.id   7d09787b510a12ec507f64ec3a5de435
#
_cell.length_a   1.000
_cell.length_b   1.000
_cell.length_c   1.000
_cell.angle_alpha   90.00
_cell.angle_beta   90.00
_cell.angle_gamma   90.00
#
_symmetry.space_group_name_H-M   'P 1'
#
loop_
_entity.id
_entity.type
_entity.pdbx_description
1 polymer ?
#
loop_
_entity_poly.entity_id
_entity_poly.type
_entity_poly.pdbx_seq_one_letter_code
_entity_poly.pdbx_strand_id
1 'polypeptide(L)'
;RREVRRAALSYLIMMHIGFVLLVIGFVRLDAACGAATFGALGDYFRTQPGLPLLLVFLAGFGMKAGLFPMHVWLPEAHPAAPSHVSALMSGVMIKTGVYGVLRTTMYLPVGETLATAGVILLGAGIVTGLWGVLLAAMQNDIKRLLAYSSIENVGVILIGLGVAALGKSSGNQLVALCGVT
;
A
#
# COMPACT_ATOMS: atom_id res chain seq x y z
N ARG A 1 -14.90 -12.00 23.83
CA ARG A 1 -14.80 -10.55 24.16
C ARG A 1 -13.34 -10.06 24.22
N ARG A 2 -12.35 -10.84 24.78
CA ARG A 2 -10.93 -10.42 24.84
C ARG A 2 -10.29 -10.36 23.45
N GLU A 3 -10.54 -11.33 22.59
CA GLU A 3 -10.02 -11.39 21.21
C GLU A 3 -10.52 -10.22 20.36
N VAL A 4 -11.83 -9.93 20.41
CA VAL A 4 -12.41 -8.79 19.68
C VAL A 4 -11.79 -7.46 20.12
N ARG A 5 -11.57 -7.29 21.44
CA ARG A 5 -10.91 -6.07 21.95
C ARG A 5 -9.46 -5.96 21.49
N ARG A 6 -8.72 -7.09 21.45
CA ARG A 6 -7.34 -7.12 20.94
C ARG A 6 -7.30 -6.75 19.46
N ALA A 7 -8.16 -7.37 18.64
CA ALA A 7 -8.26 -7.07 17.21
C ALA A 7 -8.62 -5.59 16.96
N ALA A 8 -9.57 -5.04 17.74
CA ALA A 8 -9.94 -3.63 17.64
C ALA A 8 -8.79 -2.68 18.02
N LEU A 9 -8.02 -3.01 19.06
CA LEU A 9 -6.85 -2.22 19.47
C LEU A 9 -5.72 -2.29 18.44
N SER A 10 -5.38 -3.49 17.95
CA SER A 10 -4.40 -3.66 16.86
C SER A 10 -4.76 -2.82 15.64
N TYR A 11 -6.01 -2.92 15.19
CA TYR A 11 -6.52 -2.14 14.08
C TYR A 11 -6.39 -0.64 14.32
N LEU A 12 -6.87 -0.16 15.49
CA LEU A 12 -6.86 1.26 15.84
C LEU A 12 -5.44 1.82 15.90
N ILE A 13 -4.50 1.11 16.54
CA ILE A 13 -3.11 1.55 16.64
C ILE A 13 -2.48 1.63 15.24
N MET A 14 -2.61 0.59 14.43
CA MET A 14 -2.01 0.55 13.09
C MET A 14 -2.58 1.63 12.17
N MET A 15 -3.90 1.86 12.22
CA MET A 15 -4.53 2.93 11.43
C MET A 15 -4.08 4.33 11.87
N HIS A 16 -3.89 4.56 13.18
CA HIS A 16 -3.40 5.85 13.67
C HIS A 16 -1.94 6.10 13.29
N ILE A 17 -1.07 5.08 13.38
CA ILE A 17 0.32 5.21 12.91
C ILE A 17 0.35 5.53 11.42
N GLY A 18 -0.44 4.80 10.61
CA GLY A 18 -0.56 5.07 9.18
C GLY A 18 -1.07 6.49 8.89
N PHE A 19 -2.07 6.96 9.65
CA PHE A 19 -2.60 8.32 9.53
C PHE A 19 -1.55 9.37 9.86
N VAL A 20 -0.80 9.22 10.95
CA VAL A 20 0.28 10.15 11.35
C VAL A 20 1.36 10.21 10.26
N LEU A 21 1.75 9.09 9.68
CA LEU A 21 2.71 9.07 8.57
C LEU A 21 2.20 9.84 7.36
N LEU A 22 0.93 9.68 7.00
CA LEU A 22 0.32 10.43 5.90
C LEU A 22 0.27 11.93 6.21
N VAL A 23 -0.10 12.32 7.44
CA VAL A 23 -0.08 13.72 7.87
C VAL A 23 1.32 14.31 7.75
N ILE A 24 2.36 13.61 8.23
CA ILE A 24 3.76 14.05 8.10
C ILE A 24 4.13 14.22 6.62
N GLY A 25 3.71 13.28 5.75
CA GLY A 25 3.95 13.35 4.31
C GLY A 25 3.31 14.59 3.68
N PHE A 26 2.04 14.84 3.96
CA PHE A 26 1.32 15.99 3.42
C PHE A 26 1.80 17.33 4.01
N VAL A 27 2.16 17.39 5.29
CA VAL A 27 2.75 18.59 5.91
C VAL A 27 4.10 18.93 5.27
N ARG A 28 4.95 17.92 5.01
CA ARG A 28 6.20 18.13 4.28
C ARG A 28 5.97 18.63 2.85
N LEU A 29 4.96 18.09 2.18
CA LEU A 29 4.59 18.51 0.84
C LEU A 29 4.11 19.96 0.84
N ASP A 30 3.25 20.34 1.78
CA ASP A 30 2.75 21.70 1.95
C ASP A 30 3.88 22.70 2.24
N ALA A 31 4.78 22.35 3.14
CA ALA A 31 5.94 23.17 3.49
C ALA A 31 6.88 23.43 2.29
N ALA A 32 6.98 22.49 1.35
CA ALA A 32 7.86 22.59 0.19
C ALA A 32 7.19 23.25 -1.02
N CYS A 33 5.91 23.00 -1.25
CA CYS A 33 5.17 23.39 -2.47
C CYS A 33 4.01 24.35 -2.20
N GLY A 34 3.68 24.65 -0.94
CA GLY A 34 2.56 25.50 -0.56
C GLY A 34 1.17 24.88 -0.79
N ALA A 35 1.10 23.55 -0.99
CA ALA A 35 -0.15 22.85 -1.22
C ALA A 35 -0.06 21.38 -0.77
N ALA A 36 -0.96 20.97 0.11
CA ALA A 36 -1.10 19.59 0.59
C ALA A 36 -1.98 18.73 -0.34
N THR A 37 -1.66 18.67 -1.63
CA THR A 37 -2.44 17.94 -2.63
C THR A 37 -1.59 16.95 -3.41
N PHE A 38 -2.20 15.91 -3.96
CA PHE A 38 -1.49 14.97 -4.83
C PHE A 38 -0.90 15.66 -6.09
N GLY A 39 -1.52 16.74 -6.57
CA GLY A 39 -1.00 17.53 -7.69
C GLY A 39 0.38 18.13 -7.42
N ALA A 40 0.62 18.60 -6.19
CA ALA A 40 1.89 19.17 -5.78
C ALA A 40 3.04 18.14 -5.68
N LEU A 41 2.73 16.84 -5.67
CA LEU A 41 3.76 15.79 -5.67
C LEU A 41 4.68 15.86 -6.89
N GLY A 42 4.12 16.19 -8.07
CA GLY A 42 4.92 16.32 -9.29
C GLY A 42 5.98 17.40 -9.18
N ASP A 43 5.64 18.54 -8.59
CA ASP A 43 6.56 19.67 -8.38
C ASP A 43 7.58 19.35 -7.27
N TYR A 44 7.12 18.70 -6.19
CA TYR A 44 8.00 18.24 -5.13
C TYR A 44 9.09 17.29 -5.65
N PHE A 45 8.69 16.28 -6.42
CA PHE A 45 9.63 15.26 -6.93
C PHE A 45 10.61 15.80 -7.99
N ARG A 46 10.35 16.97 -8.56
CA ARG A 46 11.29 17.65 -9.46
C ARG A 46 12.33 18.50 -8.73
N THR A 47 11.98 19.01 -7.55
CA THR A 47 12.80 19.99 -6.81
C THR A 47 13.50 19.41 -5.60
N GLN A 48 12.99 18.33 -5.04
CA GLN A 48 13.46 17.72 -3.79
C GLN A 48 13.75 16.23 -3.97
N PRO A 49 14.59 15.62 -3.09
CA PRO A 49 14.82 14.20 -3.10
C PRO A 49 13.52 13.45 -2.81
N GLY A 50 12.98 12.79 -3.83
CA GLY A 50 11.64 12.18 -3.80
C GLY A 50 11.54 10.92 -2.96
N LEU A 51 12.64 10.18 -2.79
CA LEU A 51 12.64 8.88 -2.12
C LEU A 51 12.14 8.90 -0.67
N PRO A 52 12.57 9.86 0.21
CA PRO A 52 12.08 9.89 1.59
C PRO A 52 10.57 10.11 1.69
N LEU A 53 10.03 11.03 0.89
CA LEU A 53 8.60 11.32 0.87
C LEU A 53 7.80 10.12 0.33
N LEU A 54 8.30 9.47 -0.73
CA LEU A 54 7.72 8.26 -1.29
C LEU A 54 7.64 7.15 -0.24
N LEU A 55 8.70 6.92 0.53
CA LEU A 55 8.73 5.90 1.58
C LEU A 55 7.73 6.19 2.70
N VAL A 56 7.56 7.45 3.08
CA VAL A 56 6.56 7.87 4.08
C VAL A 56 5.14 7.59 3.57
N PHE A 57 4.84 7.95 2.32
CA PHE A 57 3.53 7.66 1.73
C PHE A 57 3.31 6.16 1.53
N LEU A 58 4.34 5.42 1.08
CA LEU A 58 4.26 3.97 0.93
C LEU A 58 4.00 3.28 2.26
N ALA A 59 4.66 3.71 3.34
CA ALA A 59 4.41 3.19 4.68
C ALA A 59 2.99 3.53 5.17
N GLY A 60 2.54 4.79 5.05
CA GLY A 60 1.23 5.22 5.50
C GLY A 60 0.07 4.56 4.74
N PHE A 61 0.12 4.53 3.42
CA PHE A 61 -0.87 3.83 2.60
C PHE A 61 -0.71 2.32 2.68
N GLY A 62 0.53 1.82 2.82
CA GLY A 62 0.85 0.42 2.98
C GLY A 62 0.27 -0.19 4.26
N MET A 63 0.28 0.54 5.37
CA MET A 63 -0.42 0.14 6.60
C MET A 63 -1.91 -0.06 6.36
N LYS A 64 -2.53 0.83 5.61
CA LYS A 64 -3.94 0.77 5.27
C LYS A 64 -4.26 -0.36 4.28
N ALA A 65 -3.35 -0.61 3.32
CA ALA A 65 -3.46 -1.69 2.34
C ALA A 65 -3.13 -3.07 2.92
N GLY A 66 -2.46 -3.14 4.08
CA GLY A 66 -2.04 -4.40 4.68
C GLY A 66 -0.77 -4.98 4.05
N LEU A 67 0.20 -4.14 3.67
CA LEU A 67 1.51 -4.57 3.17
C LEU A 67 2.32 -5.28 4.25
N PHE A 68 3.09 -6.29 3.86
CA PHE A 68 4.09 -6.87 4.75
C PHE A 68 5.17 -5.82 5.10
N PRO A 69 5.58 -5.70 6.39
CA PRO A 69 5.16 -6.43 7.58
C PRO A 69 3.93 -5.85 8.30
N MET A 70 3.30 -4.80 7.77
CA MET A 70 2.25 -4.01 8.43
C MET A 70 0.83 -4.61 8.32
N HIS A 71 0.71 -5.85 7.85
CA HIS A 71 -0.55 -6.56 7.61
C HIS A 71 -1.20 -7.18 8.86
N VAL A 72 -0.51 -7.17 10.01
CA VAL A 72 -0.86 -7.96 11.21
C VAL A 72 -2.28 -7.72 11.71
N TRP A 73 -2.81 -6.51 11.55
CA TRP A 73 -4.15 -6.13 11.97
C TRP A 73 -5.26 -6.83 11.15
N LEU A 74 -4.99 -7.15 9.89
CA LEU A 74 -6.00 -7.59 8.92
C LEU A 74 -6.55 -9.00 9.26
N PRO A 75 -5.71 -10.02 9.52
CA PRO A 75 -6.19 -11.37 9.90
C PRO A 75 -6.84 -11.43 11.29
N GLU A 76 -6.60 -10.45 12.15
CA GLU A 76 -7.27 -10.34 13.45
C GLU A 76 -8.62 -9.60 13.33
N ALA A 77 -8.69 -8.55 12.50
CA ALA A 77 -9.87 -7.72 12.34
C ALA A 77 -11.01 -8.44 11.58
N HIS A 78 -10.68 -9.21 10.53
CA HIS A 78 -11.69 -9.88 9.70
C HIS A 78 -12.57 -10.89 10.44
N PRO A 79 -12.03 -11.83 11.27
CA PRO A 79 -12.86 -12.75 12.04
C PRO A 79 -13.66 -12.03 13.12
N ALA A 80 -13.10 -10.99 13.72
CA ALA A 80 -13.76 -10.22 14.78
C ALA A 80 -14.93 -9.36 14.28
N ALA A 81 -14.90 -8.96 13.01
CA ALA A 81 -15.91 -8.12 12.40
C ALA A 81 -17.15 -8.93 11.91
N PRO A 82 -18.36 -8.33 11.92
CA PRO A 82 -19.51 -8.88 11.22
C PRO A 82 -19.21 -9.01 9.71
N SER A 83 -19.85 -9.97 9.02
CA SER A 83 -19.51 -10.31 7.63
C SER A 83 -19.64 -9.14 6.65
N HIS A 84 -20.66 -8.28 6.82
CA HIS A 84 -20.85 -7.09 5.98
C HIS A 84 -19.75 -6.04 6.20
N VAL A 85 -19.25 -5.87 7.43
CA VAL A 85 -18.12 -4.98 7.74
C VAL A 85 -16.84 -5.55 7.16
N SER A 86 -16.60 -6.85 7.31
CA SER A 86 -15.46 -7.54 6.73
C SER A 86 -15.40 -7.39 5.20
N ALA A 87 -16.58 -7.48 4.51
CA ALA A 87 -16.67 -7.25 3.08
C ALA A 87 -16.28 -5.80 2.69
N LEU A 88 -16.73 -4.79 3.43
CA LEU A 88 -16.34 -3.38 3.22
C LEU A 88 -14.85 -3.14 3.48
N MET A 89 -14.29 -3.78 4.50
CA MET A 89 -12.85 -3.69 4.79
C MET A 89 -12.01 -4.21 3.63
N SER A 90 -12.34 -5.36 3.07
CA SER A 90 -11.64 -5.94 1.93
C SER A 90 -11.97 -5.22 0.61
N GLY A 91 -13.24 -4.90 0.37
CA GLY A 91 -13.72 -4.35 -0.91
C GLY A 91 -13.36 -2.88 -1.12
N VAL A 92 -13.34 -2.07 -0.06
CA VAL A 92 -13.18 -0.61 -0.15
C VAL A 92 -11.94 -0.13 0.59
N MET A 93 -11.83 -0.43 1.89
CA MET A 93 -10.83 0.22 2.74
C MET A 93 -9.38 -0.13 2.35
N ILE A 94 -9.09 -1.40 2.09
CA ILE A 94 -7.76 -1.85 1.61
C ILE A 94 -7.43 -1.18 0.27
N LYS A 95 -8.41 -1.11 -0.64
CA LYS A 95 -8.23 -0.53 -1.98
C LYS A 95 -7.98 0.97 -1.95
N THR A 96 -8.48 1.71 -0.95
CA THR A 96 -8.10 3.13 -0.79
C THR A 96 -6.62 3.30 -0.45
N GLY A 97 -6.02 2.35 0.30
CA GLY A 97 -4.58 2.31 0.54
C GLY A 97 -3.79 2.07 -0.75
N VAL A 98 -4.20 1.06 -1.53
CA VAL A 98 -3.61 0.76 -2.85
C VAL A 98 -3.74 1.95 -3.80
N TYR A 99 -4.91 2.61 -3.83
CA TYR A 99 -5.11 3.82 -4.64
C TYR A 99 -4.16 4.96 -4.24
N GLY A 100 -3.91 5.13 -2.94
CA GLY A 100 -2.93 6.11 -2.46
C GLY A 100 -1.52 5.83 -2.95
N VAL A 101 -1.08 4.57 -2.93
CA VAL A 101 0.21 4.14 -3.50
C VAL A 101 0.26 4.41 -5.00
N LEU A 102 -0.78 4.03 -5.74
CA LEU A 102 -0.89 4.30 -7.18
C LEU A 102 -0.77 5.80 -7.48
N ARG A 103 -1.54 6.63 -6.79
CA ARG A 103 -1.51 8.09 -6.99
C ARG A 103 -0.15 8.69 -6.71
N THR A 104 0.52 8.26 -5.65
CA THR A 104 1.87 8.73 -5.32
C THR A 104 2.87 8.35 -6.42
N THR A 105 2.78 7.14 -6.94
CA THR A 105 3.69 6.63 -7.98
C THR A 105 3.46 7.31 -9.34
N MET A 106 2.22 7.67 -9.66
CA MET A 106 1.88 8.33 -10.94
C MET A 106 2.55 9.70 -11.12
N TYR A 107 2.80 10.43 -10.03
CA TYR A 107 3.43 11.75 -10.06
C TYR A 107 4.94 11.72 -10.04
N LEU A 108 5.56 10.54 -9.91
CA LEU A 108 7.02 10.42 -9.97
C LEU A 108 7.53 10.75 -11.38
N PRO A 109 8.57 11.60 -11.49
CA PRO A 109 9.20 11.90 -12.77
C PRO A 109 9.87 10.65 -13.33
N VAL A 110 9.86 10.55 -14.65
CA VAL A 110 10.60 9.49 -15.37
C VAL A 110 12.09 9.64 -15.07
N GLY A 111 12.73 8.61 -14.54
CA GLY A 111 14.13 8.63 -14.18
C GLY A 111 14.46 7.65 -13.06
N GLU A 112 15.60 7.87 -12.41
CA GLU A 112 16.14 6.98 -11.39
C GLU A 112 15.23 6.80 -10.17
N THR A 113 14.54 7.87 -9.75
CA THR A 113 13.59 7.81 -8.64
C THR A 113 12.41 6.89 -8.94
N LEU A 114 11.87 6.93 -10.18
CA LEU A 114 10.79 6.06 -10.61
C LEU A 114 11.26 4.59 -10.71
N ALA A 115 12.49 4.37 -11.21
CA ALA A 115 13.07 3.03 -11.26
C ALA A 115 13.24 2.45 -9.86
N THR A 116 13.80 3.22 -8.92
CA THR A 116 13.95 2.81 -7.52
C THR A 116 12.59 2.52 -6.88
N ALA A 117 11.59 3.39 -7.10
CA ALA A 117 10.22 3.15 -6.64
C ALA A 117 9.64 1.84 -7.21
N GLY A 118 9.88 1.58 -8.50
CA GLY A 118 9.46 0.36 -9.17
C GLY A 118 10.05 -0.90 -8.53
N VAL A 119 11.35 -0.88 -8.23
CA VAL A 119 12.04 -2.01 -7.55
C VAL A 119 11.48 -2.22 -6.14
N ILE A 120 11.28 -1.14 -5.38
CA ILE A 120 10.71 -1.21 -4.02
C ILE A 120 9.29 -1.80 -4.05
N LEU A 121 8.43 -1.31 -4.95
CA LEU A 121 7.05 -1.79 -5.10
C LEU A 121 7.01 -3.26 -5.52
N LEU A 122 7.86 -3.65 -6.48
CA LEU A 122 7.97 -5.02 -6.95
C LEU A 122 8.43 -5.95 -5.82
N GLY A 123 9.49 -5.60 -5.10
CA GLY A 123 9.99 -6.37 -3.97
C GLY A 123 8.96 -6.49 -2.83
N ALA A 124 8.34 -5.38 -2.44
CA ALA A 124 7.28 -5.37 -1.44
C ALA A 124 6.07 -6.21 -1.87
N GLY A 125 5.70 -6.13 -3.16
CA GLY A 125 4.60 -6.91 -3.73
C GLY A 125 4.89 -8.42 -3.71
N ILE A 126 6.09 -8.85 -4.12
CA ILE A 126 6.50 -10.26 -4.10
C ILE A 126 6.46 -10.81 -2.67
N VAL A 127 7.07 -10.09 -1.72
CA VAL A 127 7.09 -10.53 -0.32
C VAL A 127 5.67 -10.60 0.25
N THR A 128 4.85 -9.57 -0.01
CA THR A 128 3.46 -9.52 0.49
C THR A 128 2.60 -10.62 -0.12
N GLY A 129 2.71 -10.85 -1.43
CA GLY A 129 1.95 -11.89 -2.13
C GLY A 129 2.33 -13.29 -1.67
N LEU A 130 3.62 -13.62 -1.65
CA LEU A 130 4.10 -14.93 -1.19
C LEU A 130 3.71 -15.19 0.27
N TRP A 131 3.88 -14.20 1.13
CA TRP A 131 3.52 -14.33 2.54
C TRP A 131 2.01 -14.52 2.72
N GLY A 132 1.20 -13.80 1.93
CA GLY A 132 -0.25 -13.94 1.91
C GLY A 132 -0.70 -15.35 1.54
N VAL A 133 -0.18 -15.91 0.44
CA VAL A 133 -0.50 -17.27 -0.03
C VAL A 133 -0.10 -18.32 0.99
N LEU A 134 1.15 -18.26 1.50
CA LEU A 134 1.66 -19.24 2.44
C LEU A 134 0.82 -19.28 3.72
N LEU A 135 0.47 -18.11 4.26
CA LEU A 135 -0.33 -18.04 5.47
C LEU A 135 -1.81 -18.39 5.21
N ALA A 136 -2.36 -18.06 4.03
CA ALA A 136 -3.72 -18.48 3.64
C ALA A 136 -3.85 -20.00 3.63
N ALA A 137 -2.87 -20.71 3.04
CA ALA A 137 -2.86 -22.18 2.96
C ALA A 137 -2.85 -22.88 4.34
N MET A 138 -2.37 -22.19 5.37
CA MET A 138 -2.28 -22.72 6.74
C MET A 138 -3.52 -22.42 7.60
N GLN A 139 -4.53 -21.68 7.08
CA GLN A 139 -5.69 -21.27 7.87
C GLN A 139 -6.82 -22.30 7.82
N ASN A 140 -7.39 -22.59 8.98
CA ASN A 140 -8.60 -23.41 9.12
C ASN A 140 -9.89 -22.56 9.24
N ASP A 141 -9.75 -21.25 9.45
CA ASP A 141 -10.87 -20.30 9.55
C ASP A 141 -11.05 -19.57 8.22
N ILE A 142 -12.24 -19.70 7.62
CA ILE A 142 -12.59 -19.10 6.33
C ILE A 142 -12.40 -17.58 6.33
N LYS A 143 -12.74 -16.88 7.42
CA LYS A 143 -12.55 -15.42 7.50
C LYS A 143 -11.07 -15.02 7.54
N ARG A 144 -10.24 -15.79 8.23
CA ARG A 144 -8.77 -15.59 8.21
C ARG A 144 -8.18 -15.91 6.86
N LEU A 145 -8.63 -16.97 6.22
CA LEU A 145 -8.20 -17.33 4.86
C LEU A 145 -8.52 -16.19 3.88
N LEU A 146 -9.73 -15.63 3.92
CA LEU A 146 -10.13 -14.50 3.07
C LEU A 146 -9.31 -13.22 3.37
N ALA A 147 -8.91 -13.01 4.63
CA ALA A 147 -8.04 -11.91 5.00
C ALA A 147 -6.66 -12.04 4.34
N TYR A 148 -6.04 -13.22 4.42
CA TYR A 148 -4.75 -13.49 3.78
C TYR A 148 -4.82 -13.47 2.26
N SER A 149 -5.92 -13.96 1.67
CA SER A 149 -6.17 -13.82 0.23
C SER A 149 -6.28 -12.35 -0.19
N SER A 150 -6.82 -11.48 0.66
CA SER A 150 -6.84 -10.03 0.40
C SER A 150 -5.44 -9.43 0.42
N ILE A 151 -4.55 -9.89 1.31
CA ILE A 151 -3.13 -9.49 1.36
C ILE A 151 -2.39 -9.97 0.11
N GLU A 152 -2.62 -11.20 -0.32
CA GLU A 152 -2.10 -11.76 -1.58
C GLU A 152 -2.46 -10.87 -2.78
N ASN A 153 -3.74 -10.54 -2.94
CA ASN A 153 -4.22 -9.68 -4.03
C ASN A 153 -3.56 -8.29 -4.03
N VAL A 154 -3.35 -7.70 -2.85
CA VAL A 154 -2.60 -6.44 -2.73
C VAL A 154 -1.15 -6.63 -3.20
N GLY A 155 -0.50 -7.75 -2.86
CA GLY A 155 0.82 -8.10 -3.34
C GLY A 155 0.89 -8.15 -4.87
N VAL A 156 -0.09 -8.82 -5.51
CA VAL A 156 -0.17 -8.92 -6.99
C VAL A 156 -0.33 -7.54 -7.63
N ILE A 157 -1.21 -6.69 -7.08
CA ILE A 157 -1.39 -5.31 -7.59
C ILE A 157 -0.08 -4.51 -7.48
N LEU A 158 0.66 -4.66 -6.39
CA LEU A 158 1.94 -3.95 -6.23
C LEU A 158 3.02 -4.46 -7.18
N ILE A 159 3.05 -5.76 -7.48
CA ILE A 159 3.92 -6.32 -8.52
C ILE A 159 3.61 -5.65 -9.85
N GLY A 160 2.34 -5.58 -10.24
CA GLY A 160 1.90 -4.91 -11.45
C GLY A 160 2.33 -3.44 -11.49
N LEU A 161 2.12 -2.69 -10.40
CA LEU A 161 2.55 -1.29 -10.29
C LEU A 161 4.08 -1.14 -10.37
N GLY A 162 4.83 -2.06 -9.75
CA GLY A 162 6.29 -2.09 -9.81
C GLY A 162 6.80 -2.32 -11.23
N VAL A 163 6.23 -3.30 -11.94
CA VAL A 163 6.55 -3.58 -13.36
C VAL A 163 6.20 -2.38 -14.24
N ALA A 164 5.03 -1.76 -14.03
CA ALA A 164 4.62 -0.58 -14.79
C ALA A 164 5.57 0.60 -14.56
N ALA A 165 6.02 0.84 -13.32
CA ALA A 165 6.98 1.89 -13.00
C ALA A 165 8.35 1.65 -13.64
N LEU A 166 8.84 0.40 -13.62
CA LEU A 166 10.10 0.00 -14.28
C LEU A 166 10.00 0.12 -15.81
N GLY A 167 8.90 -0.31 -16.41
CA GLY A 167 8.65 -0.16 -17.84
C GLY A 167 8.65 1.30 -18.26
N LYS A 168 7.99 2.17 -17.49
CA LYS A 168 7.95 3.60 -17.75
C LYS A 168 9.33 4.27 -17.57
N SER A 169 10.11 3.86 -16.59
CA SER A 169 11.46 4.40 -16.35
C SER A 169 12.46 4.00 -17.43
N SER A 170 12.32 2.79 -18.01
CA SER A 170 13.17 2.30 -19.11
C SER A 170 12.69 2.73 -20.50
N GLY A 171 11.58 3.46 -20.60
CA GLY A 171 10.99 3.88 -21.88
C GLY A 171 10.29 2.75 -22.66
N ASN A 172 10.16 1.56 -22.07
CA ASN A 172 9.49 0.43 -22.70
C ASN A 172 7.99 0.44 -22.41
N GLN A 173 7.21 0.97 -23.36
CA GLN A 173 5.76 1.09 -23.22
C GLN A 173 5.05 -0.26 -23.09
N LEU A 174 5.54 -1.31 -23.73
CA LEU A 174 4.94 -2.65 -23.64
C LEU A 174 5.03 -3.20 -22.21
N VAL A 175 6.20 -3.09 -21.57
CA VAL A 175 6.40 -3.52 -20.19
C VAL A 175 5.55 -2.67 -19.22
N ALA A 176 5.45 -1.36 -19.48
CA ALA A 176 4.61 -0.48 -18.67
C ALA A 176 3.11 -0.86 -18.77
N LEU A 177 2.63 -1.21 -19.95
CA LEU A 177 1.25 -1.66 -20.15
C LEU A 177 0.99 -3.03 -19.51
N CYS A 178 1.90 -4.00 -19.66
CA CYS A 178 1.77 -5.32 -19.01
C CYS A 178 1.68 -5.24 -17.47
N GLY A 179 2.26 -4.21 -16.86
CA GLY A 179 2.14 -4.03 -15.41
C GLY A 179 0.79 -3.46 -14.96
N VAL A 180 -0.02 -2.92 -15.86
CA VAL A 180 -1.34 -2.32 -15.55
C VAL A 180 -2.51 -3.24 -15.93
N THR A 181 -2.29 -4.16 -16.85
CA THR A 181 -3.28 -5.18 -17.28
C THR A 181 -3.27 -6.39 -16.37
#